data_fbf9de2dd76408a977702335264dcf3d
#
_entry.id   fbf9de2dd76408a977702335264dcf3d
#
_cell.length_a   1.000
_cell.length_b   1.000
_cell.length_c   1.000
_cell.angle_alpha   90.00
_cell.angle_beta   90.00
_cell.angle_gamma   90.00
#
_symmetry.space_group_name_H-M   'P 1'
#
loop_
_entity.id
_entity.type
_entity.pdbx_description
1 polymer ?
#
loop_
_entity_poly.entity_id
_entity_poly.type
_entity_poly.pdbx_seq_one_letter_code
_entity_poly.pdbx_strand_id
1 'polypeptide(L)'
;PKVADESVTAPKNVSAVTEEVVAPKSEKAEEPIADQTIRIHVKKLPEENKETQGLWTWDDVEKPSENWPTGAQSFKDAKTDDYGYYLDVKLKNEQAKKISFLINNVKGDNITGDKSIELLSPKMNEAWLDDKFKVYSYQPQAEGTVRVNYYRTDGNYDKKSLWYWGDVKNPSSAAWPDGTDFTATGKYGRYIDI
;
A
#
# COMPACT_ATOMS: atom_id res chain seq x y z
N PRO A 1 36.14 -14.02 27.37
CA PRO A 1 35.96 -14.44 25.99
C PRO A 1 35.64 -13.24 25.15
N LYS A 2 36.57 -12.90 24.23
CA LYS A 2 36.40 -11.82 23.26
C LYS A 2 35.43 -12.35 22.19
N VAL A 3 34.32 -11.67 22.00
CA VAL A 3 33.48 -11.85 20.82
C VAL A 3 34.21 -11.17 19.68
N ALA A 4 34.55 -11.94 18.65
CA ALA A 4 35.17 -11.44 17.45
C ALA A 4 34.16 -10.56 16.69
N ASP A 5 34.57 -9.34 16.40
CA ASP A 5 33.89 -8.42 15.49
C ASP A 5 34.07 -8.96 14.06
N GLU A 6 33.09 -9.71 13.56
CA GLU A 6 33.05 -10.07 12.14
C GLU A 6 32.55 -8.86 11.36
N SER A 7 33.47 -8.04 10.90
CA SER A 7 33.19 -7.03 9.89
C SER A 7 32.76 -7.73 8.60
N VAL A 8 31.45 -7.70 8.33
CA VAL A 8 30.89 -8.14 7.05
C VAL A 8 31.29 -7.12 5.98
N THR A 9 32.38 -7.40 5.28
CA THR A 9 32.77 -6.63 4.09
C THR A 9 31.86 -6.99 2.93
N ALA A 10 31.29 -5.97 2.27
CA ALA A 10 30.54 -6.17 1.03
C ALA A 10 31.41 -6.90 -0.01
N PRO A 11 30.85 -7.83 -0.78
CA PRO A 11 31.62 -8.58 -1.77
C PRO A 11 32.18 -7.62 -2.83
N LYS A 12 33.51 -7.69 -3.02
CA LYS A 12 34.19 -7.02 -4.13
C LYS A 12 34.02 -7.85 -5.39
N ASN A 13 33.58 -7.20 -6.44
CA ASN A 13 33.41 -7.64 -7.83
C ASN A 13 32.10 -8.37 -8.17
N VAL A 14 31.22 -7.58 -8.80
CA VAL A 14 30.31 -8.12 -9.82
C VAL A 14 30.73 -7.49 -11.15
N SER A 15 31.11 -8.34 -12.10
CA SER A 15 31.46 -7.93 -13.47
C SER A 15 30.27 -7.20 -14.10
N ALA A 16 30.57 -6.06 -14.70
CA ALA A 16 29.61 -5.24 -15.42
C ALA A 16 28.99 -6.04 -16.58
N VAL A 17 27.75 -6.42 -16.43
CA VAL A 17 26.87 -6.72 -17.56
C VAL A 17 26.17 -5.41 -17.88
N THR A 18 26.47 -4.85 -19.05
CA THR A 18 25.76 -3.70 -19.61
C THR A 18 24.36 -4.15 -20.00
N GLU A 19 23.42 -4.09 -19.06
CA GLU A 19 22.00 -4.07 -19.35
C GLU A 19 21.51 -2.63 -19.27
N GLU A 20 20.63 -2.27 -20.22
CA GLU A 20 19.95 -0.99 -20.28
C GLU A 20 19.50 -0.55 -18.88
N VAL A 21 20.03 0.60 -18.46
CA VAL A 21 19.58 1.27 -17.25
C VAL A 21 18.13 1.71 -17.51
N VAL A 22 17.17 0.89 -17.12
CA VAL A 22 15.80 1.33 -16.96
C VAL A 22 15.86 2.36 -15.84
N ALA A 23 15.66 3.64 -16.20
CA ALA A 23 15.56 4.72 -15.24
C ALA A 23 14.60 4.28 -14.11
N PRO A 24 14.90 4.57 -12.84
CA PRO A 24 13.97 4.31 -11.76
C PRO A 24 12.65 4.96 -12.16
N LYS A 25 11.56 4.18 -12.18
CA LYS A 25 10.22 4.76 -12.30
C LYS A 25 10.16 5.85 -11.25
N SER A 26 10.00 7.10 -11.70
CA SER A 26 9.75 8.19 -10.77
C SER A 26 8.57 7.75 -9.93
N GLU A 27 8.80 7.52 -8.63
CA GLU A 27 7.73 7.39 -7.67
C GLU A 27 6.91 8.66 -7.81
N LYS A 28 5.76 8.54 -8.45
CA LYS A 28 4.79 9.63 -8.49
C LYS A 28 4.41 9.80 -7.03
N ALA A 29 4.83 10.89 -6.41
CA ALA A 29 4.50 11.18 -5.02
C ALA A 29 3.00 11.02 -4.87
N GLU A 30 2.57 10.11 -3.98
CA GLU A 30 1.16 9.93 -3.70
C GLU A 30 0.59 11.24 -3.20
N GLU A 31 -0.60 11.59 -3.69
CA GLU A 31 -1.29 12.76 -3.18
C GLU A 31 -1.54 12.59 -1.67
N PRO A 32 -1.27 13.61 -0.84
CA PRO A 32 -1.53 13.53 0.59
C PRO A 32 -2.99 13.18 0.86
N ILE A 33 -3.23 12.33 1.86
CA ILE A 33 -4.57 12.01 2.33
C ILE A 33 -5.04 13.14 3.25
N ALA A 34 -6.22 13.71 2.98
CA ALA A 34 -6.79 14.75 3.79
C ALA A 34 -7.13 14.25 5.21
N ASP A 35 -7.20 15.17 6.18
CA ASP A 35 -7.64 14.86 7.54
C ASP A 35 -9.02 14.21 7.54
N GLN A 36 -9.29 13.35 8.53
CA GLN A 36 -10.56 12.62 8.67
C GLN A 36 -10.98 11.88 7.40
N THR A 37 -10.03 11.34 6.67
CA THR A 37 -10.24 10.64 5.40
C THR A 37 -9.53 9.32 5.43
N ILE A 38 -10.18 8.28 4.90
CA ILE A 38 -9.54 7.01 4.63
C ILE A 38 -9.47 6.78 3.13
N ARG A 39 -8.29 6.40 2.64
CA ARG A 39 -8.08 6.02 1.24
C ARG A 39 -8.28 4.53 1.09
N ILE A 40 -9.21 4.14 0.24
CA ILE A 40 -9.49 2.76 -0.10
C ILE A 40 -8.82 2.43 -1.42
N HIS A 41 -7.80 1.59 -1.36
CA HIS A 41 -7.08 1.10 -2.53
C HIS A 41 -7.69 -0.21 -3.02
N VAL A 42 -7.86 -0.32 -4.31
CA VAL A 42 -8.41 -1.52 -4.97
C VAL A 42 -7.43 -1.96 -6.06
N LYS A 43 -6.83 -3.14 -5.90
CA LYS A 43 -5.83 -3.64 -6.83
C LYS A 43 -6.41 -3.86 -8.23
N LYS A 44 -7.62 -4.39 -8.27
CA LYS A 44 -8.34 -4.67 -9.51
C LYS A 44 -9.84 -4.46 -9.29
N LEU A 45 -10.50 -3.78 -10.22
CA LEU A 45 -11.94 -3.69 -10.21
C LEU A 45 -12.57 -5.02 -10.64
N PRO A 46 -13.74 -5.40 -10.06
CA PRO A 46 -14.42 -6.65 -10.40
C PRO A 46 -14.81 -6.77 -11.87
N GLU A 47 -15.21 -5.67 -12.47
CA GLU A 47 -15.59 -5.57 -13.88
C GLU A 47 -14.65 -4.63 -14.63
N GLU A 48 -14.49 -4.78 -15.94
CA GLU A 48 -13.57 -3.98 -16.74
C GLU A 48 -13.96 -2.50 -16.80
N ASN A 49 -15.27 -2.20 -16.87
CA ASN A 49 -15.74 -0.83 -16.98
C ASN A 49 -15.87 -0.18 -15.60
N LYS A 50 -14.91 0.68 -15.27
CA LYS A 50 -14.92 1.43 -14.00
C LYS A 50 -16.10 2.38 -13.85
N GLU A 51 -16.70 2.86 -14.94
CA GLU A 51 -17.80 3.82 -14.90
C GLU A 51 -19.10 3.20 -14.41
N THR A 52 -19.24 1.86 -14.50
CA THR A 52 -20.41 1.14 -14.06
C THR A 52 -20.31 0.63 -12.64
N GLN A 53 -19.24 0.92 -11.93
CA GLN A 53 -18.97 0.41 -10.59
C GLN A 53 -18.83 1.56 -9.59
N GLY A 54 -19.21 1.28 -8.35
CA GLY A 54 -19.13 2.24 -7.27
C GLY A 54 -18.73 1.62 -5.95
N LEU A 55 -18.19 2.44 -5.08
CA LEU A 55 -17.90 2.12 -3.69
C LEU A 55 -19.10 2.56 -2.84
N TRP A 56 -19.86 1.60 -2.35
CA TRP A 56 -20.95 1.82 -1.41
C TRP A 56 -20.44 1.78 0.01
N THR A 57 -20.68 2.81 0.81
CA THR A 57 -20.09 2.97 2.14
C THR A 57 -21.14 3.22 3.21
N TRP A 58 -20.90 2.71 4.43
CA TRP A 58 -21.75 2.96 5.61
C TRP A 58 -20.93 2.83 6.91
N ASP A 59 -21.60 2.88 8.06
CA ASP A 59 -21.03 3.01 9.41
C ASP A 59 -20.42 4.41 9.65
N ASP A 60 -19.16 4.50 10.10
CA ASP A 60 -18.56 5.76 10.55
C ASP A 60 -18.01 6.64 9.40
N VAL A 61 -18.75 6.74 8.33
CA VAL A 61 -18.47 7.67 7.22
C VAL A 61 -19.29 8.95 7.35
N GLU A 62 -18.79 10.07 6.84
CA GLU A 62 -19.51 11.37 6.93
C GLU A 62 -20.86 11.33 6.23
N LYS A 63 -20.90 10.72 5.04
CA LYS A 63 -22.11 10.57 4.22
C LYS A 63 -22.25 9.12 3.81
N PRO A 64 -22.98 8.30 4.58
CA PRO A 64 -23.33 6.96 4.15
C PRO A 64 -24.01 6.99 2.79
N SER A 65 -23.69 5.99 1.94
CA SER A 65 -24.31 5.88 0.61
C SER A 65 -25.81 5.67 0.74
N GLU A 66 -26.56 6.37 -0.10
CA GLU A 66 -28.03 6.31 -0.17
C GLU A 66 -28.46 6.08 -1.62
N ASN A 67 -29.71 5.68 -1.83
CA ASN A 67 -30.27 5.44 -3.16
C ASN A 67 -29.54 4.34 -3.94
N TRP A 68 -29.63 3.13 -3.44
CA TRP A 68 -29.09 1.95 -4.09
C TRP A 68 -29.66 1.76 -5.50
N PRO A 69 -28.86 1.42 -6.51
CA PRO A 69 -27.40 1.20 -6.51
C PRO A 69 -26.58 2.44 -6.89
N THR A 70 -27.24 3.52 -7.34
CA THR A 70 -26.59 4.64 -8.04
C THR A 70 -25.93 5.66 -7.10
N GLY A 71 -26.25 5.61 -5.82
CA GLY A 71 -25.69 6.53 -4.82
C GLY A 71 -24.30 6.16 -4.31
N ALA A 72 -23.67 5.13 -4.84
CA ALA A 72 -22.28 4.78 -4.54
C ALA A 72 -21.31 5.83 -5.11
N GLN A 73 -20.15 6.00 -4.48
CA GLN A 73 -19.08 6.81 -5.04
C GLN A 73 -18.51 6.11 -6.27
N SER A 74 -18.60 6.75 -7.43
CA SER A 74 -18.25 6.12 -8.71
C SER A 74 -16.74 5.94 -8.87
N PHE A 75 -16.32 4.78 -9.37
CA PHE A 75 -14.92 4.55 -9.76
C PHE A 75 -14.49 5.30 -11.02
N LYS A 76 -15.42 5.94 -11.76
CA LYS A 76 -15.03 6.88 -12.84
C LYS A 76 -14.12 8.00 -12.32
N ASP A 77 -14.31 8.41 -11.07
CA ASP A 77 -13.56 9.47 -10.39
C ASP A 77 -12.34 8.93 -9.62
N ALA A 78 -12.12 7.61 -9.64
CA ALA A 78 -10.98 7.00 -8.97
C ALA A 78 -9.67 7.43 -9.62
N LYS A 79 -8.69 7.69 -8.77
CA LYS A 79 -7.30 7.88 -9.17
C LYS A 79 -6.57 6.55 -9.17
N THR A 80 -5.39 6.53 -9.75
CA THR A 80 -4.53 5.35 -9.82
C THR A 80 -3.17 5.63 -9.20
N ASP A 81 -2.59 4.61 -8.59
CA ASP A 81 -1.22 4.57 -8.11
C ASP A 81 -0.54 3.26 -8.55
N ASP A 82 0.62 2.94 -7.99
CA ASP A 82 1.34 1.71 -8.32
C ASP A 82 0.61 0.44 -7.86
N TYR A 83 -0.30 0.55 -6.88
CA TYR A 83 -1.09 -0.59 -6.41
C TYR A 83 -2.32 -0.85 -7.30
N GLY A 84 -3.02 0.18 -7.70
CA GLY A 84 -4.25 0.07 -8.48
C GLY A 84 -5.07 1.35 -8.44
N TYR A 85 -6.38 1.21 -8.26
CA TYR A 85 -7.30 2.34 -8.10
C TYR A 85 -7.43 2.75 -6.65
N TYR A 86 -7.75 4.02 -6.39
CA TYR A 86 -8.16 4.44 -5.06
C TYR A 86 -9.25 5.51 -5.09
N LEU A 87 -10.04 5.49 -4.02
CA LEU A 87 -11.04 6.50 -3.68
C LEU A 87 -10.84 6.94 -2.23
N ASP A 88 -11.01 8.22 -1.98
CA ASP A 88 -10.96 8.78 -0.64
C ASP A 88 -12.38 8.87 -0.07
N VAL A 89 -12.55 8.38 1.15
CA VAL A 89 -13.82 8.36 1.89
C VAL A 89 -13.68 9.19 3.15
N LYS A 90 -14.53 10.21 3.32
CA LYS A 90 -14.49 11.06 4.49
C LYS A 90 -15.13 10.36 5.69
N LEU A 91 -14.43 10.36 6.81
CA LEU A 91 -14.91 9.79 8.08
C LEU A 91 -15.86 10.75 8.78
N LYS A 92 -16.76 10.20 9.58
CA LYS A 92 -17.78 10.94 10.33
C LYS A 92 -17.19 11.96 11.30
N ASN A 93 -16.15 11.57 12.02
CA ASN A 93 -15.41 12.39 12.97
C ASN A 93 -14.09 11.69 13.36
N GLU A 94 -13.33 12.31 14.26
CA GLU A 94 -12.05 11.76 14.76
C GLU A 94 -12.22 10.52 15.62
N GLN A 95 -13.42 10.21 16.11
CA GLN A 95 -13.73 9.01 16.89
C GLN A 95 -14.24 7.86 16.03
N ALA A 96 -14.22 7.96 14.70
CA ALA A 96 -14.61 6.89 13.81
C ALA A 96 -13.80 5.60 14.11
N LYS A 97 -14.50 4.47 14.28
CA LYS A 97 -13.91 3.20 14.69
C LYS A 97 -14.03 2.10 13.65
N LYS A 98 -15.00 2.21 12.77
CA LYS A 98 -15.29 1.19 11.77
C LYS A 98 -15.89 1.83 10.53
N ILE A 99 -15.45 1.43 9.39
CA ILE A 99 -16.16 1.66 8.14
C ILE A 99 -16.52 0.34 7.49
N SER A 100 -17.64 0.33 6.81
CA SER A 100 -18.08 -0.79 5.99
C SER A 100 -18.30 -0.34 4.56
N PHE A 101 -18.06 -1.23 3.63
CA PHE A 101 -18.18 -0.92 2.21
C PHE A 101 -18.32 -2.19 1.37
N LEU A 102 -18.75 -1.99 0.14
CA LEU A 102 -18.73 -2.99 -0.92
C LEU A 102 -18.51 -2.30 -2.27
N ILE A 103 -18.17 -3.07 -3.27
CA ILE A 103 -18.20 -2.60 -4.64
C ILE A 103 -19.46 -3.16 -5.30
N ASN A 104 -20.28 -2.26 -5.83
CA ASN A 104 -21.49 -2.60 -6.57
C ASN A 104 -21.40 -2.16 -8.03
N ASN A 105 -22.31 -2.64 -8.85
CA ASN A 105 -22.50 -2.13 -10.19
C ASN A 105 -23.83 -1.38 -10.35
N VAL A 106 -24.01 -0.70 -11.46
CA VAL A 106 -25.23 0.07 -11.77
C VAL A 106 -26.48 -0.81 -11.92
N LYS A 107 -26.31 -2.13 -12.06
CA LYS A 107 -27.43 -3.09 -12.12
C LYS A 107 -27.96 -3.44 -10.73
N GLY A 108 -27.24 -3.09 -9.67
CA GLY A 108 -27.62 -3.37 -8.30
C GLY A 108 -27.00 -4.66 -7.74
N ASP A 109 -25.97 -5.19 -8.37
CA ASP A 109 -25.25 -6.35 -7.84
C ASP A 109 -24.23 -5.91 -6.81
N ASN A 110 -24.22 -6.55 -5.64
CA ASN A 110 -23.13 -6.48 -4.68
C ASN A 110 -22.04 -7.46 -5.14
N ILE A 111 -21.00 -6.93 -5.78
CA ILE A 111 -20.02 -7.76 -6.50
C ILE A 111 -18.98 -8.37 -5.56
N THR A 112 -18.52 -7.59 -4.55
CA THR A 112 -17.44 -8.01 -3.65
C THR A 112 -17.93 -8.71 -2.39
N GLY A 113 -19.22 -8.61 -2.09
CA GLY A 113 -19.75 -8.86 -0.76
C GLY A 113 -19.39 -7.71 0.20
N ASP A 114 -20.03 -7.71 1.36
CA ASP A 114 -19.81 -6.72 2.39
C ASP A 114 -18.40 -6.84 2.96
N LYS A 115 -17.74 -5.71 3.08
CA LYS A 115 -16.39 -5.57 3.67
C LYS A 115 -16.46 -4.60 4.83
N SER A 116 -15.56 -4.78 5.78
CA SER A 116 -15.39 -3.82 6.85
C SER A 116 -13.93 -3.73 7.28
N ILE A 117 -13.57 -2.60 7.85
CA ILE A 117 -12.26 -2.40 8.46
C ILE A 117 -12.44 -1.63 9.77
N GLU A 118 -11.77 -2.10 10.82
CA GLU A 118 -11.70 -1.41 12.09
C GLU A 118 -10.56 -0.41 12.08
N LEU A 119 -10.86 0.82 12.50
CA LEU A 119 -9.91 1.92 12.59
C LEU A 119 -9.27 1.89 13.98
N LEU A 120 -8.21 1.09 14.14
CA LEU A 120 -7.54 0.85 15.41
C LEU A 120 -6.71 2.02 15.93
N SER A 121 -6.48 3.03 15.09
CA SER A 121 -5.74 4.25 15.42
C SER A 121 -6.24 5.41 14.57
N PRO A 122 -6.30 6.64 15.12
CA PRO A 122 -6.60 7.86 14.34
C PRO A 122 -5.65 8.10 13.17
N LYS A 123 -4.46 7.49 13.20
CA LYS A 123 -3.46 7.57 12.13
C LYS A 123 -3.69 6.57 11.00
N MET A 124 -4.59 5.61 11.19
CA MET A 124 -4.94 4.63 10.17
C MET A 124 -5.88 5.26 9.16
N ASN A 125 -5.35 5.64 8.02
CA ASN A 125 -6.06 6.37 6.98
C ASN A 125 -6.03 5.68 5.61
N GLU A 126 -5.67 4.42 5.56
CA GLU A 126 -5.62 3.62 4.34
C GLU A 126 -6.11 2.19 4.58
N ALA A 127 -6.72 1.63 3.56
CA ALA A 127 -7.06 0.22 3.49
C ALA A 127 -6.85 -0.29 2.07
N TRP A 128 -6.53 -1.57 1.91
CA TRP A 128 -6.24 -2.19 0.63
C TRP A 128 -7.12 -3.41 0.40
N LEU A 129 -7.68 -3.51 -0.80
CA LEU A 129 -8.30 -4.72 -1.31
C LEU A 129 -7.36 -5.38 -2.32
N ASP A 130 -7.09 -6.67 -2.13
CA ASP A 130 -6.35 -7.45 -3.12
C ASP A 130 -7.23 -7.86 -4.32
N ASP A 131 -6.70 -8.64 -5.23
CA ASP A 131 -7.41 -9.12 -6.43
C ASP A 131 -8.52 -10.14 -6.14
N LYS A 132 -8.62 -10.62 -4.90
CA LYS A 132 -9.70 -11.48 -4.38
C LYS A 132 -10.63 -10.72 -3.42
N PHE A 133 -10.49 -9.39 -3.37
CA PHE A 133 -11.26 -8.49 -2.51
C PHE A 133 -11.11 -8.73 -1.01
N LYS A 134 -9.99 -9.31 -0.59
CA LYS A 134 -9.64 -9.37 0.82
C LYS A 134 -9.13 -8.02 1.28
N VAL A 135 -9.57 -7.57 2.47
CA VAL A 135 -9.23 -6.28 3.05
C VAL A 135 -8.00 -6.39 3.94
N TYR A 136 -7.07 -5.46 3.79
CA TYR A 136 -5.85 -5.33 4.59
C TYR A 136 -5.70 -3.90 5.10
N SER A 137 -5.14 -3.78 6.30
CA SER A 137 -4.76 -2.48 6.90
C SER A 137 -3.37 -1.99 6.46
N TYR A 138 -2.63 -2.80 5.73
CA TYR A 138 -1.33 -2.46 5.13
C TYR A 138 -1.28 -2.99 3.71
N GLN A 139 -0.51 -2.34 2.83
CA GLN A 139 -0.41 -2.76 1.44
C GLN A 139 0.06 -4.21 1.36
N PRO A 140 -0.69 -5.09 0.69
CA PRO A 140 -0.29 -6.47 0.48
C PRO A 140 1.03 -6.56 -0.27
N GLN A 141 1.83 -7.55 0.09
CA GLN A 141 3.09 -7.87 -0.59
C GLN A 141 2.82 -8.24 -2.04
N ALA A 142 3.59 -7.66 -2.96
CA ALA A 142 3.49 -8.02 -4.37
C ALA A 142 3.93 -9.48 -4.59
N GLU A 143 3.30 -10.15 -5.57
CA GLU A 143 3.67 -11.50 -5.94
C GLU A 143 5.13 -11.57 -6.40
N GLY A 144 5.84 -12.61 -5.98
CA GLY A 144 7.25 -12.81 -6.34
C GLY A 144 8.24 -11.92 -5.58
N THR A 145 7.80 -11.21 -4.56
CA THR A 145 8.68 -10.40 -3.71
C THR A 145 8.90 -11.02 -2.34
N VAL A 146 9.98 -10.63 -1.70
CA VAL A 146 10.23 -10.88 -0.27
C VAL A 146 10.11 -9.56 0.47
N ARG A 147 9.20 -9.50 1.45
CA ARG A 147 9.06 -8.32 2.30
C ARG A 147 10.02 -8.39 3.48
N VAL A 148 10.97 -7.47 3.53
CA VAL A 148 11.89 -7.30 4.65
C VAL A 148 11.35 -6.24 5.58
N ASN A 149 10.96 -6.63 6.80
CA ASN A 149 10.48 -5.73 7.83
C ASN A 149 11.62 -5.36 8.78
N TYR A 150 11.73 -4.07 9.10
CA TYR A 150 12.70 -3.56 10.04
C TYR A 150 12.00 -2.75 11.13
N TYR A 151 12.08 -3.24 12.36
CA TYR A 151 11.50 -2.58 13.52
C TYR A 151 12.57 -1.89 14.36
N ARG A 152 12.31 -0.63 14.69
CA ARG A 152 13.15 0.15 15.60
C ARG A 152 12.32 0.68 16.75
N THR A 153 12.78 0.44 17.97
CA THR A 153 12.11 0.90 19.19
C THR A 153 12.12 2.42 19.35
N ASP A 154 13.14 3.10 18.79
CA ASP A 154 13.27 4.56 18.81
C ASP A 154 12.49 5.25 17.69
N GLY A 155 11.90 4.49 16.77
CA GLY A 155 11.16 5.02 15.62
C GLY A 155 11.99 5.82 14.61
N ASN A 156 13.32 5.87 14.77
CA ASN A 156 14.20 6.64 13.90
C ASN A 156 14.79 5.76 12.79
N TYR A 157 14.29 5.96 11.58
CA TYR A 157 14.75 5.26 10.37
C TYR A 157 15.65 6.11 9.47
N ASP A 158 16.04 7.30 9.91
CA ASP A 158 16.93 8.18 9.15
C ASP A 158 18.26 7.49 8.86
N LYS A 159 18.71 7.56 7.62
CA LYS A 159 19.93 6.92 7.12
C LYS A 159 20.00 5.41 7.40
N LYS A 160 18.84 4.75 7.49
CA LYS A 160 18.72 3.30 7.55
C LYS A 160 18.28 2.78 6.20
N SER A 161 19.14 1.96 5.60
CA SER A 161 18.91 1.39 4.29
C SER A 161 19.15 -0.11 4.30
N LEU A 162 18.55 -0.81 3.35
CA LEU A 162 18.76 -2.23 3.11
C LEU A 162 19.70 -2.40 1.92
N TRP A 163 20.76 -3.15 2.14
CA TRP A 163 21.64 -3.64 1.08
C TRP A 163 21.34 -5.11 0.83
N TYR A 164 21.02 -5.48 -0.40
CA TYR A 164 20.65 -6.84 -0.75
C TYR A 164 21.29 -7.30 -2.06
N TRP A 165 21.57 -8.60 -2.13
CA TRP A 165 22.23 -9.28 -3.24
C TRP A 165 21.79 -10.76 -3.31
N GLY A 166 22.40 -11.53 -4.18
CA GLY A 166 22.06 -12.95 -4.38
C GLY A 166 20.94 -13.12 -5.40
N ASP A 167 20.03 -14.03 -5.13
CA ASP A 167 18.95 -14.42 -6.06
C ASP A 167 17.79 -13.41 -6.08
N VAL A 168 18.11 -12.13 -6.22
CA VAL A 168 17.15 -11.05 -6.38
C VAL A 168 17.22 -10.46 -7.79
N LYS A 169 16.06 -10.05 -8.31
CA LYS A 169 15.96 -9.53 -9.67
C LYS A 169 16.78 -8.25 -9.88
N ASN A 170 16.75 -7.36 -8.88
CA ASN A 170 17.42 -6.06 -8.91
C ASN A 170 18.28 -5.90 -7.64
N PRO A 171 19.47 -6.48 -7.60
CA PRO A 171 20.37 -6.34 -6.45
C PRO A 171 20.81 -4.88 -6.26
N SER A 172 21.21 -4.54 -5.04
CA SER A 172 21.78 -3.23 -4.74
C SER A 172 22.97 -2.94 -5.65
N SER A 173 22.94 -1.82 -6.36
CA SER A 173 23.93 -1.44 -7.38
C SER A 173 24.61 -0.11 -7.09
N ALA A 174 24.10 0.68 -6.14
CA ALA A 174 24.73 1.92 -5.70
C ALA A 174 26.08 1.65 -5.01
N ALA A 175 26.86 2.69 -4.76
CA ALA A 175 28.09 2.56 -3.97
C ALA A 175 27.74 2.24 -2.51
N TRP A 176 28.42 1.22 -1.95
CA TRP A 176 28.31 0.94 -0.53
C TRP A 176 28.71 2.19 0.29
N PRO A 177 27.96 2.62 1.33
CA PRO A 177 26.85 1.92 1.98
C PRO A 177 25.44 2.36 1.53
N ASP A 178 25.29 2.99 0.38
CA ASP A 178 24.02 3.55 -0.11
C ASP A 178 23.08 2.45 -0.61
N GLY A 179 22.32 1.87 0.30
CA GLY A 179 21.26 0.89 0.00
C GLY A 179 19.90 1.55 -0.30
N THR A 180 18.86 0.73 -0.29
CA THR A 180 17.46 1.21 -0.42
C THR A 180 16.94 1.66 0.93
N ASP A 181 16.43 2.88 1.02
CA ASP A 181 15.89 3.44 2.26
C ASP A 181 14.57 2.78 2.65
N PHE A 182 14.36 2.60 3.96
CA PHE A 182 13.10 2.12 4.51
C PHE A 182 12.09 3.27 4.59
N THR A 183 11.17 3.34 3.65
CA THR A 183 10.17 4.42 3.54
C THR A 183 8.75 3.98 3.82
N ALA A 184 8.39 2.74 3.47
CA ALA A 184 7.04 2.22 3.69
C ALA A 184 6.83 1.77 5.13
N THR A 185 5.69 2.13 5.72
CA THR A 185 5.31 1.74 7.07
C THR A 185 4.35 0.55 7.03
N GLY A 186 4.62 -0.46 7.81
CA GLY A 186 3.82 -1.66 7.91
C GLY A 186 3.52 -2.06 9.36
N LYS A 187 2.93 -3.23 9.54
CA LYS A 187 2.56 -3.77 10.86
C LYS A 187 3.77 -4.00 11.76
N TYR A 188 4.92 -4.32 11.17
CA TYR A 188 6.14 -4.69 11.90
C TYR A 188 7.26 -3.65 11.73
N GLY A 189 6.93 -2.38 11.72
CA GLY A 189 7.86 -1.29 11.50
C GLY A 189 7.84 -0.80 10.06
N ARG A 190 8.99 -0.44 9.52
CA ARG A 190 9.09 -0.12 8.09
C ARG A 190 9.48 -1.35 7.28
N TYR A 191 9.16 -1.34 5.99
CA TYR A 191 9.45 -2.47 5.13
C TYR A 191 9.95 -2.06 3.74
N ILE A 192 10.58 -3.02 3.10
CA ILE A 192 10.98 -2.97 1.69
C ILE A 192 10.57 -4.30 1.06
N ASP A 193 9.94 -4.27 -0.11
CA ASP A 193 9.67 -5.45 -0.94
C ASP A 193 10.79 -5.59 -1.98
N ILE A 194 11.49 -6.73 -2.00
CA ILE A 194 12.61 -7.04 -2.90
C ILE A 194 12.31 -8.26 -3.74
#